data_7d9ec5228ebe698cd3af1a956bf6daa4
#
_entry.id   7d9ec5228ebe698cd3af1a956bf6daa4
#
_cell.length_a   1.000
_cell.length_b   1.000
_cell.length_c   1.000
_cell.angle_alpha   90.00
_cell.angle_beta   90.00
_cell.angle_gamma   90.00
#
_symmetry.space_group_name_H-M   'P 1'
#
loop_
_entity.id
_entity.type
_entity.pdbx_description
1 polymer ?
#
loop_
_entity_poly.entity_id
_entity_poly.type
_entity_poly.pdbx_seq_one_letter_code
_entity_poly.pdbx_strand_id
1 'polypeptide(L)'
;MKNNNSLKNQNINEYLEISKRRSLRIERIRDYFKEQNVLEVDTPVTSKSAVSDINIESVQVTINDGPFYLQTSPEFSMKTLLSMGYGDIYQICKVFRDYEKGSIHSPEFTMIEWYRLHFDLTGIIKDTCNIIACIIDDDSLIQNIT
;
A
#
# COMPACT_ATOMS: atom_id res chain seq x y z
N MET A 1 -32.78 23.72 15.74
CA MET A 1 -31.29 23.83 15.67
C MET A 1 -30.48 22.77 16.43
N LYS A 2 -31.08 21.79 17.13
CA LYS A 2 -30.35 20.77 17.90
C LYS A 2 -29.87 19.52 17.11
N ASN A 3 -30.42 19.25 15.90
CA ASN A 3 -30.15 18.01 15.16
C ASN A 3 -28.86 18.01 14.31
N ASN A 4 -28.35 19.17 13.90
CA ASN A 4 -27.16 19.22 13.04
C ASN A 4 -25.83 18.93 13.77
N ASN A 5 -25.76 19.21 15.07
CA ASN A 5 -24.56 18.95 15.86
C ASN A 5 -24.41 17.47 16.25
N SER A 6 -25.51 16.74 16.45
CA SER A 6 -25.45 15.30 16.78
C SER A 6 -25.01 14.46 15.59
N LEU A 7 -25.49 14.77 14.38
CA LEU A 7 -25.08 14.08 13.13
C LEU A 7 -23.61 14.37 12.76
N LYS A 8 -23.14 15.62 12.97
CA LYS A 8 -21.73 15.96 12.78
C LYS A 8 -20.82 15.21 13.76
N ASN A 9 -21.23 15.12 15.03
CA ASN A 9 -20.45 14.41 16.06
C ASN A 9 -20.47 12.89 15.84
N GLN A 10 -21.54 12.29 15.35
CA GLN A 10 -21.60 10.88 14.97
C GLN A 10 -20.63 10.59 13.81
N ASN A 11 -20.62 11.41 12.75
CA ASN A 11 -19.68 11.25 11.64
C ASN A 11 -18.22 11.38 12.07
N ILE A 12 -17.90 12.34 12.95
CA ILE A 12 -16.53 12.52 13.46
C ILE A 12 -16.06 11.27 14.25
N ASN A 13 -16.91 10.74 15.13
CA ASN A 13 -16.60 9.55 15.90
C ASN A 13 -16.39 8.31 14.99
N GLU A 14 -17.20 8.16 13.96
CA GLU A 14 -17.06 7.08 12.98
C GLU A 14 -15.74 7.18 12.20
N TYR A 15 -15.39 8.37 11.72
CA TYR A 15 -14.09 8.61 11.08
C TYR A 15 -12.92 8.33 12.00
N LEU A 16 -13.02 8.71 13.27
CA LEU A 16 -11.99 8.45 14.27
C LEU A 16 -11.80 6.95 14.49
N GLU A 17 -12.87 6.18 14.61
CA GLU A 17 -12.81 4.73 14.77
C GLU A 17 -12.27 4.01 13.53
N ILE A 18 -12.62 4.47 12.33
CA ILE A 18 -12.03 3.98 11.07
C ILE A 18 -10.52 4.26 11.05
N SER A 19 -10.11 5.46 11.43
CA SER A 19 -8.70 5.85 11.46
C SER A 19 -7.88 5.03 12.45
N LYS A 20 -8.42 4.79 13.66
CA LYS A 20 -7.79 3.94 14.67
C LYS A 20 -7.62 2.49 14.17
N ARG A 21 -8.69 1.92 13.61
CA ARG A 21 -8.65 0.56 13.05
C ARG A 21 -7.64 0.45 11.91
N ARG A 22 -7.59 1.47 11.03
CA ARG A 22 -6.60 1.51 9.95
C ARG A 22 -5.18 1.57 10.49
N SER A 23 -4.91 2.42 11.50
CA SER A 23 -3.60 2.52 12.12
C SER A 23 -3.15 1.19 12.72
N LEU A 24 -4.01 0.53 13.50
CA LEU A 24 -3.74 -0.77 14.09
C LEU A 24 -3.42 -1.85 13.02
N ARG A 25 -4.18 -1.87 11.93
CA ARG A 25 -3.94 -2.83 10.84
C ARG A 25 -2.60 -2.61 10.16
N ILE A 26 -2.20 -1.36 9.92
CA ILE A 26 -0.88 -1.04 9.38
C ILE A 26 0.24 -1.45 10.34
N GLU A 27 0.06 -1.24 11.64
CA GLU A 27 1.00 -1.68 12.66
C GLU A 27 1.19 -3.20 12.63
N ARG A 28 0.11 -3.98 12.58
CA ARG A 28 0.17 -5.45 12.48
C ARG A 28 0.90 -5.95 11.22
N ILE A 29 0.70 -5.29 10.08
CA ILE A 29 1.45 -5.60 8.86
C ILE A 29 2.95 -5.35 9.06
N ARG A 30 3.32 -4.24 9.72
CA ARG A 30 4.70 -3.93 10.04
C ARG A 30 5.32 -4.96 10.99
N ASP A 31 4.57 -5.37 12.01
CA ASP A 31 5.01 -6.41 12.95
C ASP A 31 5.23 -7.74 12.22
N TYR A 32 4.30 -8.15 11.34
CA TYR A 32 4.48 -9.34 10.51
C TYR A 32 5.78 -9.30 9.72
N PHE A 33 6.06 -8.24 8.98
CA PHE A 33 7.28 -8.15 8.18
C PHE A 33 8.55 -8.05 9.05
N LYS A 34 8.47 -7.38 10.18
CA LYS A 34 9.56 -7.31 11.16
C LYS A 34 9.92 -8.69 11.72
N GLU A 35 8.93 -9.50 12.07
CA GLU A 35 9.12 -10.89 12.53
C GLU A 35 9.73 -11.79 11.45
N GLN A 36 9.46 -11.48 10.18
CA GLN A 36 10.02 -12.18 9.02
C GLN A 36 11.40 -11.63 8.58
N ASN A 37 11.97 -10.65 9.30
CA ASN A 37 13.20 -9.93 8.95
C ASN A 37 13.17 -9.29 7.55
N VAL A 38 12.01 -8.77 7.14
CA VAL A 38 11.84 -8.01 5.91
C VAL A 38 12.01 -6.52 6.21
N LEU A 39 12.88 -5.84 5.49
CA LEU A 39 13.20 -4.44 5.72
C LEU A 39 12.10 -3.52 5.14
N GLU A 40 11.54 -2.61 5.96
CA GLU A 40 10.73 -1.50 5.43
C GLU A 40 11.63 -0.50 4.71
N VAL A 41 11.29 -0.19 3.47
CA VAL A 41 12.01 0.80 2.67
C VAL A 41 11.10 1.97 2.30
N ASP A 42 11.70 3.11 2.00
CA ASP A 42 11.02 4.30 1.49
C ASP A 42 11.69 4.73 0.19
N THR A 43 10.89 4.95 -0.84
CA THR A 43 11.37 5.28 -2.18
C THR A 43 10.74 6.58 -2.67
N PRO A 44 11.40 7.30 -3.61
CA PRO A 44 10.85 8.54 -4.15
C PRO A 44 9.46 8.37 -4.76
N VAL A 45 8.53 9.27 -4.40
CA VAL A 45 7.16 9.30 -4.92
C VAL A 45 7.08 9.83 -6.34
N THR A 46 8.11 10.59 -6.79
CA THR A 46 8.15 11.22 -8.12
C THR A 46 9.26 10.64 -8.98
N SER A 47 8.99 10.51 -10.27
CA SER A 47 9.95 10.06 -11.29
C SER A 47 9.96 11.02 -12.47
N LYS A 48 11.07 11.05 -13.23
CA LYS A 48 11.16 11.75 -14.51
C LYS A 48 10.48 11.00 -15.66
N SER A 49 10.13 9.74 -15.45
CA SER A 49 9.49 8.88 -16.46
C SER A 49 8.17 8.37 -15.94
N ALA A 50 7.17 8.31 -16.82
CA ALA A 50 5.91 7.61 -16.56
C ALA A 50 6.13 6.08 -16.50
N VAL A 51 5.16 5.36 -15.93
CA VAL A 51 5.13 3.90 -16.01
C VAL A 51 4.93 3.45 -17.46
N SER A 52 5.53 2.32 -17.81
CA SER A 52 5.42 1.76 -19.16
C SER A 52 4.22 0.82 -19.37
N ASP A 53 3.42 0.57 -18.34
CA ASP A 53 2.20 -0.25 -18.43
C ASP A 53 1.13 0.52 -19.22
N ILE A 54 0.62 -0.09 -20.27
CA ILE A 54 -0.39 0.51 -21.18
C ILE A 54 -1.78 0.65 -20.53
N ASN A 55 -2.03 -0.04 -19.42
CA ASN A 55 -3.31 -0.04 -18.72
C ASN A 55 -3.29 0.84 -17.46
N ILE A 56 -2.15 1.47 -17.15
CA ILE A 56 -1.99 2.31 -15.96
C ILE A 56 -1.54 3.69 -16.40
N GLU A 57 -2.37 4.70 -16.15
CA GLU A 57 -2.04 6.09 -16.47
C GLU A 57 -1.38 6.77 -15.28
N SER A 58 -0.21 7.40 -15.53
CA SER A 58 0.54 8.14 -14.51
C SER A 58 0.03 9.57 -14.38
N VAL A 59 -0.15 10.04 -13.16
CA VAL A 59 -0.45 11.45 -12.89
C VAL A 59 0.80 12.29 -13.12
N GLN A 60 0.73 13.21 -14.09
CA GLN A 60 1.81 14.17 -14.34
C GLN A 60 1.71 15.38 -13.42
N VAL A 61 2.84 15.81 -12.89
CA VAL A 61 3.00 17.04 -12.08
C VAL A 61 4.14 17.89 -12.61
N THR A 62 4.15 19.17 -12.29
CA THR A 62 5.25 20.06 -12.65
C THR A 62 6.08 20.38 -11.42
N ILE A 63 7.39 20.10 -11.49
CA ILE A 63 8.35 20.40 -10.43
C ILE A 63 9.53 21.14 -11.09
N ASN A 64 9.87 22.32 -10.58
CA ASN A 64 10.96 23.15 -11.11
C ASN A 64 10.87 23.34 -12.63
N ASP A 65 9.70 23.73 -13.11
CA ASP A 65 9.37 23.99 -14.53
C ASP A 65 9.55 22.77 -15.46
N GLY A 66 9.68 21.56 -14.91
CA GLY A 66 9.80 20.32 -15.67
C GLY A 66 8.70 19.31 -15.34
N PRO A 67 8.38 18.40 -16.27
CA PRO A 67 7.43 17.33 -16.02
C PRO A 67 8.03 16.26 -15.11
N PHE A 68 7.23 15.83 -14.13
CA PHE A 68 7.47 14.67 -13.29
C PHE A 68 6.19 13.84 -13.26
N TYR A 69 6.30 12.60 -12.84
CA TYR A 69 5.18 11.68 -12.73
C TYR A 69 5.11 11.12 -11.32
N LEU A 70 3.91 11.08 -10.74
CA LEU A 70 3.69 10.41 -9.47
C LEU A 70 3.73 8.90 -9.68
N GLN A 71 4.29 8.19 -8.71
CA GLN A 71 4.40 6.73 -8.77
C GLN A 71 3.03 6.05 -8.82
N THR A 72 2.87 5.09 -9.69
CA THR A 72 1.70 4.21 -9.78
C THR A 72 1.87 2.95 -8.94
N SER A 73 3.11 2.61 -8.61
CA SER A 73 3.63 1.67 -7.62
C SER A 73 5.09 1.99 -7.33
N PRO A 74 5.69 1.52 -6.24
CA PRO A 74 7.12 1.68 -5.95
C PRO A 74 8.02 0.67 -6.69
N GLU A 75 7.48 -0.17 -7.57
CA GLU A 75 8.14 -1.33 -8.21
C GLU A 75 9.55 -1.02 -8.73
N PHE A 76 9.70 -0.03 -9.60
CA PHE A 76 10.99 0.27 -10.23
C PHE A 76 12.06 0.66 -9.20
N SER A 77 11.70 1.49 -8.25
CA SER A 77 12.59 1.92 -7.18
C SER A 77 12.95 0.78 -6.25
N MET A 78 11.99 -0.05 -5.87
CA MET A 78 12.23 -1.22 -5.02
C MET A 78 13.09 -2.27 -5.74
N LYS A 79 12.87 -2.54 -7.03
CA LYS A 79 13.73 -3.42 -7.83
C LYS A 79 15.17 -2.89 -7.95
N THR A 80 15.34 -1.58 -7.98
CA THR A 80 16.68 -0.96 -7.91
C THR A 80 17.35 -1.28 -6.58
N LEU A 81 16.65 -1.16 -5.45
CA LEU A 81 17.18 -1.53 -4.13
C LEU A 81 17.56 -3.03 -4.06
N LEU A 82 16.73 -3.92 -4.63
CA LEU A 82 17.07 -5.34 -4.74
C LEU A 82 18.38 -5.56 -5.50
N SER A 83 18.58 -4.87 -6.62
CA SER A 83 19.81 -4.96 -7.41
C SER A 83 21.05 -4.44 -6.66
N MET A 84 20.85 -3.60 -5.65
CA MET A 84 21.90 -3.12 -4.74
C MET A 84 22.15 -4.06 -3.55
N GLY A 85 21.43 -5.19 -3.44
CA GLY A 85 21.62 -6.19 -2.41
C GLY A 85 20.87 -5.94 -1.10
N TYR A 86 19.75 -5.21 -1.12
CA TYR A 86 18.97 -4.91 0.09
C TYR A 86 18.31 -6.16 0.72
N GLY A 87 18.17 -7.25 -0.02
CA GLY A 87 17.52 -8.47 0.47
C GLY A 87 15.99 -8.37 0.39
N ASP A 88 15.31 -9.00 1.36
CA ASP A 88 13.85 -8.95 1.45
C ASP A 88 13.39 -7.58 1.92
N ILE A 89 12.51 -6.96 1.15
CA ILE A 89 12.05 -5.58 1.39
C ILE A 89 10.54 -5.46 1.23
N TYR A 90 9.94 -4.50 1.93
CA TYR A 90 8.56 -4.08 1.70
C TYR A 90 8.42 -2.57 1.83
N GLN A 91 7.34 -2.04 1.28
CA GLN A 91 6.97 -0.63 1.40
C GLN A 91 5.47 -0.47 1.54
N ILE A 92 5.03 0.40 2.44
CA ILE A 92 3.65 0.89 2.53
C ILE A 92 3.65 2.36 2.14
N CYS A 93 3.09 2.70 1.00
CA CYS A 93 3.17 4.06 0.47
C CYS A 93 1.87 4.52 -0.20
N LYS A 94 1.79 5.81 -0.49
CA LYS A 94 0.78 6.39 -1.38
C LYS A 94 1.19 6.18 -2.82
N VAL A 95 0.22 5.78 -3.63
CA VAL A 95 0.36 5.64 -5.09
C VAL A 95 -0.78 6.37 -5.78
N PHE A 96 -0.54 6.73 -7.05
CA PHE A 96 -1.42 7.59 -7.81
C PHE A 96 -1.65 7.00 -9.20
N ARG A 97 -2.91 6.88 -9.59
CA ARG A 97 -3.29 6.43 -10.93
C ARG A 97 -4.35 7.33 -11.48
N ASP A 98 -4.13 7.86 -12.68
CA ASP A 98 -5.11 8.68 -13.36
C ASP A 98 -6.18 7.80 -14.03
N TYR A 99 -7.32 8.40 -14.36
CA TYR A 99 -8.45 7.74 -15.02
C TYR A 99 -9.02 6.51 -14.29
N GLU A 100 -8.68 6.29 -13.03
CA GLU A 100 -9.33 5.27 -12.20
C GLU A 100 -10.79 5.66 -11.96
N LYS A 101 -11.70 5.05 -12.74
CA LYS A 101 -13.14 5.32 -12.67
C LYS A 101 -13.87 4.11 -12.12
N GLY A 102 -14.47 4.27 -10.94
CA GLY A 102 -15.27 3.22 -10.30
C GLY A 102 -15.68 3.60 -8.89
N SER A 103 -16.73 2.98 -8.38
CA SER A 103 -17.28 3.27 -7.05
C SER A 103 -16.32 2.93 -5.90
N ILE A 104 -15.31 2.07 -6.16
CA ILE A 104 -14.31 1.62 -5.19
C ILE A 104 -12.91 2.10 -5.54
N HIS A 105 -12.74 2.89 -6.62
CA HIS A 105 -11.44 3.38 -7.06
C HIS A 105 -11.24 4.83 -6.63
N SER A 106 -10.00 5.15 -6.25
CA SER A 106 -9.56 6.50 -5.95
C SER A 106 -8.27 6.78 -6.71
N PRO A 107 -8.06 7.99 -7.25
CA PRO A 107 -6.81 8.37 -7.89
C PRO A 107 -5.59 8.28 -6.97
N GLU A 108 -5.82 8.40 -5.66
CA GLU A 108 -4.82 8.21 -4.61
C GLU A 108 -5.27 7.09 -3.69
N PHE A 109 -4.42 6.11 -3.45
CA PHE A 109 -4.67 5.05 -2.48
C PHE A 109 -3.38 4.60 -1.79
N THR A 110 -3.52 3.78 -0.76
CA THR A 110 -2.37 3.19 -0.08
C THR A 110 -2.13 1.80 -0.62
N MET A 111 -0.89 1.56 -1.03
CA MET A 111 -0.43 0.27 -1.52
C MET A 111 0.56 -0.32 -0.53
N ILE A 112 0.56 -1.64 -0.42
CA ILE A 112 1.66 -2.41 0.14
C ILE A 112 2.27 -3.22 -0.99
N GLU A 113 3.59 -3.17 -1.10
CA GLU A 113 4.38 -3.95 -2.05
C GLU A 113 5.56 -4.57 -1.34
N TRP A 114 5.89 -5.82 -1.65
CA TRP A 114 7.01 -6.52 -1.03
C TRP A 114 7.69 -7.47 -1.98
N TYR A 115 8.95 -7.75 -1.71
CA TYR A 115 9.80 -8.66 -2.45
C TYR A 115 10.50 -9.61 -1.49
N ARG A 116 10.46 -10.90 -1.81
CA ARG A 116 11.11 -11.97 -1.06
C ARG A 116 12.07 -12.70 -1.98
N LEU A 117 13.35 -12.60 -1.69
CA LEU A 117 14.36 -13.34 -2.43
C LEU A 117 14.19 -14.86 -2.17
N HIS A 118 14.33 -15.64 -3.21
CA HIS A 118 14.26 -17.10 -3.12
C HIS A 118 12.88 -17.70 -2.76
N PHE A 119 11.81 -16.88 -2.69
CA PHE A 119 10.45 -17.39 -2.55
C PHE A 119 9.93 -17.82 -3.93
N ASP A 120 9.30 -18.98 -3.95
CA ASP A 120 8.45 -19.41 -5.05
C ASP A 120 7.03 -18.84 -4.94
N LEU A 121 6.17 -19.20 -5.88
CA LEU A 121 4.77 -18.77 -5.89
C LEU A 121 4.05 -19.17 -4.59
N THR A 122 4.32 -20.37 -4.07
CA THR A 122 3.69 -20.89 -2.84
C THR A 122 4.08 -20.04 -1.63
N GLY A 123 5.35 -19.64 -1.54
CA GLY A 123 5.83 -18.72 -0.50
C GLY A 123 5.15 -17.36 -0.55
N ILE A 124 4.99 -16.77 -1.73
CA ILE A 124 4.30 -15.47 -1.90
C ILE A 124 2.81 -15.57 -1.59
N ILE A 125 2.15 -16.67 -1.98
CA ILE A 125 0.74 -16.92 -1.62
C ILE A 125 0.60 -16.97 -0.10
N LYS A 126 1.50 -17.68 0.60
CA LYS A 126 1.48 -17.77 2.06
C LYS A 126 1.69 -16.41 2.73
N ASP A 127 2.65 -15.60 2.26
CA ASP A 127 2.84 -14.22 2.73
C ASP A 127 1.56 -13.40 2.55
N THR A 128 0.93 -13.47 1.37
CA THR A 128 -0.32 -12.77 1.07
C THR A 128 -1.43 -13.15 2.04
N CYS A 129 -1.60 -14.43 2.30
CA CYS A 129 -2.62 -14.93 3.24
C CYS A 129 -2.37 -14.44 4.66
N ASN A 130 -1.13 -14.48 5.12
CA ASN A 130 -0.75 -13.98 6.44
C ASN A 130 -1.02 -12.47 6.57
N ILE A 131 -0.69 -11.68 5.55
CA ILE A 131 -0.97 -10.23 5.54
C ILE A 131 -2.48 -9.97 5.58
N ILE A 132 -3.28 -10.72 4.80
CA ILE A 132 -4.74 -10.61 4.82
C ILE A 132 -5.28 -10.94 6.22
N ALA A 133 -4.78 -11.99 6.86
CA ALA A 133 -5.17 -12.36 8.23
C ALA A 133 -4.87 -11.25 9.25
N CYS A 134 -3.70 -10.58 9.14
CA CYS A 134 -3.38 -9.41 9.96
C CYS A 134 -4.39 -8.26 9.82
N ILE A 135 -5.03 -8.14 8.64
CA ILE A 135 -5.97 -7.06 8.33
C ILE A 135 -7.39 -7.37 8.79
N ILE A 136 -7.84 -8.62 8.65
CA ILE A 136 -9.26 -9.01 8.79
C ILE A 136 -9.62 -9.37 10.24
N ASP A 137 -8.67 -9.59 11.12
CA ASP A 137 -8.87 -10.13 12.49
C ASP A 137 -9.54 -11.53 12.49
N ASP A 138 -9.32 -12.33 11.42
CA ASP A 138 -9.94 -13.64 11.26
C ASP A 138 -8.89 -14.69 10.91
N ASP A 139 -8.45 -15.44 11.91
CA ASP A 139 -7.49 -16.53 11.75
C ASP A 139 -8.03 -17.74 10.96
N SER A 140 -9.34 -17.78 10.69
CA SER A 140 -9.97 -18.90 9.96
C SER A 140 -9.58 -18.95 8.47
N LEU A 141 -9.15 -17.83 7.90
CA LEU A 141 -8.70 -17.77 6.51
C LEU A 141 -7.36 -18.48 6.27
N ILE A 142 -6.52 -18.57 7.31
CA ILE A 142 -5.20 -19.22 7.20
C ILE A 142 -5.38 -20.76 7.15
N GLN A 143 -6.37 -21.30 7.82
CA GLN A 143 -6.60 -22.75 7.94
C GLN A 143 -7.10 -23.44 6.66
N ASN A 144 -7.57 -22.67 5.68
CA ASN A 144 -8.15 -23.21 4.44
C ASN A 144 -7.19 -23.18 3.23
N ILE A 145 -5.93 -22.81 3.43
CA ILE A 145 -4.93 -22.61 2.35
C ILE A 145 -3.73 -23.58 2.47
N THR A 146 -3.82 -24.53 3.41
CA THR A 146 -2.84 -25.62 3.53
C THR A 146 -3.25 -26.87 2.72
#